data_07a520730114a069496b6a4e9848c3cc
#
_entry.id   07a520730114a069496b6a4e9848c3cc
#
_cell.length_a   1.000
_cell.length_b   1.000
_cell.length_c   1.000
_cell.angle_alpha   90.00
_cell.angle_beta   90.00
_cell.angle_gamma   90.00
#
_symmetry.space_group_name_H-M   'P 1'
#
loop_
_entity.id
_entity.type
_entity.pdbx_description
1 polymer ?
#
loop_
_entity_poly.entity_id
_entity_poly.type
_entity_poly.pdbx_seq_one_letter_code
_entity_poly.pdbx_strand_id
1 'polypeptide(L)'
;MRDINFDISGQVAVITGAGGIICGVMAREMAKKGAKVALLDLFVESAQKIADEINAAGGDVIAVKANVLDRASLEEARDAVVAKYGRIDVLINGAGGNKKQATVSPELDFFHLDVDAFKWVFDLNVTGAVLTTMVFGELLAKQGTGNVINIASMATYHPLTNTVAYCGAKAAVANFTEWMATHFNQNYSKNIRVNAIAPGFLLTTQNKFLMQKEDGTPTDRGQRVLNKTPMGRYGDPEEMAGPVIWLCSEAASFVNGAVIPVDGGFSSFWGI
;
A
#
# COMPACT_ATOMS: atom_id res chain seq x y z
N MET A 1 -11.38 -9.97 31.06
CA MET A 1 -11.59 -9.32 29.77
C MET A 1 -10.24 -9.18 29.11
N ARG A 2 -10.12 -9.41 27.81
CA ARG A 2 -8.85 -9.17 27.07
C ARG A 2 -8.74 -7.65 26.84
N ASP A 3 -7.62 -7.04 27.24
CA ASP A 3 -7.39 -5.63 26.95
C ASP A 3 -7.18 -5.44 25.44
N ILE A 4 -7.81 -4.42 24.88
CA ILE A 4 -7.63 -4.05 23.48
C ILE A 4 -6.33 -3.27 23.37
N ASN A 5 -5.36 -3.83 22.67
CA ASN A 5 -4.03 -3.23 22.51
C ASN A 5 -3.79 -2.77 21.08
N PHE A 6 -3.47 -1.48 20.91
CA PHE A 6 -3.09 -0.85 19.63
C PHE A 6 -1.57 -0.66 19.50
N ASP A 7 -0.81 -1.17 20.46
CA ASP A 7 0.64 -1.03 20.47
C ASP A 7 1.29 -1.86 19.35
N ILE A 8 2.18 -1.23 18.62
CA ILE A 8 3.03 -1.83 17.58
C ILE A 8 4.52 -1.62 17.88
N SER A 9 4.87 -1.16 19.09
CA SER A 9 6.25 -0.91 19.47
C SER A 9 7.09 -2.16 19.37
N GLY A 10 8.32 -2.01 18.85
CA GLY A 10 9.25 -3.11 18.63
C GLY A 10 8.94 -4.03 17.44
N GLN A 11 7.76 -3.92 16.80
CA GLN A 11 7.50 -4.65 15.55
C GLN A 11 8.44 -4.20 14.45
N VAL A 12 8.86 -5.14 13.61
CA VAL A 12 9.66 -4.88 12.41
C VAL A 12 8.75 -4.87 11.19
N ALA A 13 8.58 -3.71 10.58
CA ALA A 13 7.77 -3.52 9.38
C ALA A 13 8.65 -3.34 8.14
N VAL A 14 8.33 -4.08 7.10
CA VAL A 14 8.91 -3.95 5.75
C VAL A 14 7.88 -3.27 4.85
N ILE A 15 8.24 -2.17 4.19
CA ILE A 15 7.34 -1.40 3.34
C ILE A 15 7.95 -1.27 1.95
N THR A 16 7.29 -1.78 0.91
CA THR A 16 7.73 -1.59 -0.49
C THR A 16 7.12 -0.32 -1.10
N GLY A 17 7.82 0.28 -2.07
CA GLY A 17 7.43 1.57 -2.63
C GLY A 17 7.51 2.70 -1.60
N ALA A 18 8.43 2.56 -0.64
CA ALA A 18 8.48 3.39 0.57
C ALA A 18 9.00 4.82 0.32
N GLY A 19 9.64 5.07 -0.81
CA GLY A 19 9.98 6.42 -1.27
C GLY A 19 8.76 7.24 -1.73
N GLY A 20 7.60 6.60 -1.91
CA GLY A 20 6.34 7.25 -2.28
C GLY A 20 5.67 7.95 -1.09
N ILE A 21 4.76 8.89 -1.39
CA ILE A 21 4.12 9.75 -0.38
C ILE A 21 3.34 8.92 0.65
N ILE A 22 2.44 8.04 0.21
CA ILE A 22 1.56 7.28 1.10
C ILE A 22 2.36 6.34 2.00
N CYS A 23 3.27 5.56 1.42
CA CYS A 23 4.11 4.62 2.17
C CYS A 23 5.12 5.34 3.07
N GLY A 24 5.65 6.48 2.64
CA GLY A 24 6.51 7.33 3.46
C GLY A 24 5.81 7.89 4.69
N VAL A 25 4.55 8.30 4.56
CA VAL A 25 3.71 8.72 5.72
C VAL A 25 3.45 7.54 6.65
N MET A 26 3.06 6.38 6.11
CA MET A 26 2.88 5.17 6.94
C MET A 26 4.14 4.84 7.74
N ALA A 27 5.32 4.91 7.10
CA ALA A 27 6.59 4.66 7.75
C ALA A 27 6.86 5.62 8.92
N ARG A 28 6.63 6.93 8.71
CA ARG A 28 6.78 7.96 9.75
C ARG A 28 5.86 7.69 10.95
N GLU A 29 4.60 7.42 10.68
CA GLU A 29 3.62 7.21 11.74
C GLU A 29 3.85 5.89 12.49
N MET A 30 4.25 4.82 11.80
CA MET A 30 4.63 3.55 12.46
C MET A 30 5.88 3.73 13.32
N ALA A 31 6.90 4.43 12.83
CA ALA A 31 8.11 4.72 13.60
C ALA A 31 7.83 5.58 14.84
N LYS A 32 6.95 6.58 14.75
CA LYS A 32 6.47 7.36 15.92
C LYS A 32 5.79 6.49 16.99
N LYS A 33 5.25 5.34 16.59
CA LYS A 33 4.66 4.33 17.50
C LYS A 33 5.68 3.27 17.94
N GLY A 34 6.97 3.51 17.71
CA GLY A 34 8.05 2.62 18.17
C GLY A 34 8.30 1.39 17.29
N ALA A 35 7.69 1.29 16.13
CA ALA A 35 8.03 0.24 15.18
C ALA A 35 9.39 0.52 14.53
N LYS A 36 10.14 -0.56 14.24
CA LYS A 36 11.33 -0.54 13.41
C LYS A 36 10.90 -0.71 11.96
N VAL A 37 11.45 0.08 11.04
CA VAL A 37 10.95 0.06 9.67
C VAL A 37 12.08 -0.14 8.65
N ALA A 38 11.87 -1.05 7.71
CA ALA A 38 12.70 -1.20 6.52
C ALA A 38 11.96 -0.64 5.30
N LEU A 39 12.49 0.41 4.72
CA LEU A 39 11.97 1.11 3.56
C LEU A 39 12.58 0.53 2.29
N LEU A 40 11.80 -0.23 1.53
CA LEU A 40 12.22 -0.84 0.28
C LEU A 40 11.72 -0.01 -0.90
N ASP A 41 12.65 0.41 -1.76
CA ASP A 41 12.30 1.14 -2.99
C ASP A 41 13.29 0.85 -4.11
N LEU A 42 12.83 0.91 -5.35
CA LEU A 42 13.69 0.84 -6.53
C LEU A 42 14.64 2.05 -6.58
N PHE A 43 14.13 3.22 -6.18
CA PHE A 43 14.86 4.48 -6.06
C PHE A 43 15.22 4.71 -4.59
N VAL A 44 16.24 4.00 -4.12
CA VAL A 44 16.63 3.97 -2.70
C VAL A 44 16.90 5.36 -2.11
N GLU A 45 17.34 6.32 -2.93
CA GLU A 45 17.63 7.69 -2.50
C GLU A 45 16.37 8.40 -1.92
N SER A 46 15.17 8.09 -2.47
CA SER A 46 13.91 8.62 -1.95
C SER A 46 13.55 8.01 -0.60
N ALA A 47 13.75 6.70 -0.45
CA ALA A 47 13.55 5.99 0.80
C ALA A 47 14.59 6.41 1.87
N GLN A 48 15.84 6.65 1.46
CA GLN A 48 16.93 7.08 2.35
C GLN A 48 16.63 8.44 3.00
N LYS A 49 16.12 9.41 2.23
CA LYS A 49 15.71 10.71 2.78
C LYS A 49 14.67 10.57 3.90
N ILE A 50 13.71 9.67 3.70
CA ILE A 50 12.67 9.37 4.70
C ILE A 50 13.29 8.68 5.92
N ALA A 51 14.20 7.72 5.70
CA ALA A 51 14.89 7.04 6.78
C ALA A 51 15.74 8.01 7.63
N ASP A 52 16.48 8.91 6.97
CA ASP A 52 17.29 9.91 7.64
C ASP A 52 16.44 10.87 8.49
N GLU A 53 15.31 11.32 7.95
CA GLU A 53 14.34 12.16 8.67
C GLU A 53 13.79 11.45 9.92
N ILE A 54 13.37 10.20 9.79
CA ILE A 54 12.81 9.43 10.91
C ILE A 54 13.88 9.13 11.96
N ASN A 55 15.09 8.76 11.52
CA ASN A 55 16.21 8.48 12.43
C ASN A 55 16.68 9.74 13.18
N ALA A 56 16.69 10.90 12.53
CA ALA A 56 16.97 12.18 13.18
C ALA A 56 15.92 12.53 14.27
N ALA A 57 14.70 12.01 14.14
CA ALA A 57 13.64 12.14 15.15
C ALA A 57 13.65 11.01 16.21
N GLY A 58 14.66 10.15 16.23
CA GLY A 58 14.84 9.07 17.20
C GLY A 58 14.20 7.73 16.83
N GLY A 59 13.77 7.55 15.57
CA GLY A 59 13.29 6.26 15.07
C GLY A 59 14.42 5.27 14.76
N ASP A 60 14.08 4.04 14.40
CA ASP A 60 15.01 2.98 13.96
C ASP A 60 14.56 2.49 12.56
N VAL A 61 15.12 3.10 11.53
CA VAL A 61 14.71 2.89 10.13
C VAL A 61 15.92 2.69 9.23
N ILE A 62 15.81 1.72 8.31
CA ILE A 62 16.78 1.52 7.22
C ILE A 62 16.10 1.68 5.86
N ALA A 63 16.86 2.17 4.89
CA ALA A 63 16.47 2.14 3.48
C ALA A 63 17.25 1.04 2.75
N VAL A 64 16.55 0.26 1.94
CA VAL A 64 17.12 -0.84 1.17
C VAL A 64 16.64 -0.74 -0.27
N LYS A 65 17.57 -0.82 -1.23
CA LYS A 65 17.22 -0.90 -2.64
C LYS A 65 16.52 -2.23 -2.93
N ALA A 66 15.35 -2.19 -3.54
CA ALA A 66 14.64 -3.40 -3.94
C ALA A 66 13.80 -3.16 -5.20
N ASN A 67 13.89 -4.11 -6.14
CA ASN A 67 12.99 -4.19 -7.27
C ASN A 67 11.94 -5.29 -6.99
N VAL A 68 10.67 -4.91 -6.81
CA VAL A 68 9.59 -5.84 -6.51
C VAL A 68 9.29 -6.82 -7.67
N LEU A 69 9.81 -6.58 -8.86
CA LEU A 69 9.70 -7.46 -10.02
C LEU A 69 10.92 -8.38 -10.19
N ASP A 70 11.86 -8.33 -9.28
CA ASP A 70 13.07 -9.16 -9.30
C ASP A 70 13.19 -9.93 -7.97
N ARG A 71 13.05 -11.25 -8.07
CA ARG A 71 13.10 -12.12 -6.90
C ARG A 71 14.45 -12.05 -6.19
N ALA A 72 15.56 -12.03 -6.92
CA ALA A 72 16.89 -11.97 -6.32
C ALA A 72 17.09 -10.67 -5.53
N SER A 73 16.67 -9.54 -6.10
CA SER A 73 16.68 -8.25 -5.42
C SER A 73 15.83 -8.25 -4.14
N LEU A 74 14.69 -8.92 -4.12
CA LEU A 74 13.86 -9.07 -2.93
C LEU A 74 14.51 -9.98 -1.88
N GLU A 75 15.18 -11.05 -2.28
CA GLU A 75 15.91 -11.95 -1.40
C GLU A 75 17.10 -11.23 -0.73
N GLU A 76 17.87 -10.44 -1.48
CA GLU A 76 18.93 -9.59 -0.94
C GLU A 76 18.37 -8.56 0.06
N ALA A 77 17.25 -7.92 -0.27
CA ALA A 77 16.60 -6.98 0.63
C ALA A 77 16.08 -7.65 1.91
N ARG A 78 15.49 -8.85 1.80
CA ARG A 78 15.09 -9.66 2.96
C ARG A 78 16.28 -9.97 3.87
N ASP A 79 17.39 -10.39 3.30
CA ASP A 79 18.58 -10.78 4.05
C ASP A 79 19.20 -9.55 4.76
N ALA A 80 19.19 -8.38 4.13
CA ALA A 80 19.60 -7.12 4.76
C ALA A 80 18.70 -6.74 5.96
N VAL A 81 17.37 -6.90 5.82
CA VAL A 81 16.42 -6.65 6.90
C VAL A 81 16.62 -7.62 8.06
N VAL A 82 16.79 -8.91 7.76
CA VAL A 82 17.04 -9.95 8.78
C VAL A 82 18.37 -9.73 9.46
N ALA A 83 19.42 -9.36 8.75
CA ALA A 83 20.73 -9.03 9.33
C ALA A 83 20.64 -7.85 10.31
N LYS A 84 19.81 -6.85 10.01
CA LYS A 84 19.63 -5.66 10.88
C LYS A 84 18.71 -5.93 12.08
N TYR A 85 17.58 -6.59 11.87
CA TYR A 85 16.51 -6.67 12.87
C TYR A 85 16.23 -8.08 13.39
N GLY A 86 16.76 -9.12 12.75
CA GLY A 86 16.61 -10.54 13.16
C GLY A 86 15.27 -11.17 12.80
N ARG A 87 14.25 -10.39 12.45
CA ARG A 87 12.88 -10.82 12.15
C ARG A 87 12.14 -9.83 11.30
N ILE A 88 10.94 -10.21 10.85
CA ILE A 88 9.91 -9.28 10.38
C ILE A 88 8.57 -9.63 11.05
N ASP A 89 7.73 -8.64 11.29
CA ASP A 89 6.39 -8.80 11.85
C ASP A 89 5.31 -8.36 10.87
N VAL A 90 5.62 -7.36 10.06
CA VAL A 90 4.68 -6.73 9.12
C VAL A 90 5.33 -6.59 7.75
N LEU A 91 4.60 -6.99 6.71
CA LEU A 91 4.91 -6.69 5.31
C LEU A 91 3.83 -5.78 4.75
N ILE A 92 4.20 -4.61 4.24
CA ILE A 92 3.30 -3.70 3.52
C ILE A 92 3.68 -3.67 2.04
N ASN A 93 2.83 -4.24 1.20
CA ASN A 93 2.96 -4.21 -0.25
C ASN A 93 2.41 -2.89 -0.79
N GLY A 94 3.26 -1.85 -0.81
CA GLY A 94 2.90 -0.51 -1.23
C GLY A 94 3.44 -0.10 -2.60
N ALA A 95 4.37 -0.86 -3.17
CA ALA A 95 4.84 -0.62 -4.52
C ALA A 95 3.68 -0.78 -5.53
N GLY A 96 3.44 0.25 -6.32
CA GLY A 96 2.36 0.27 -7.28
C GLY A 96 2.31 1.57 -8.05
N GLY A 97 1.51 1.61 -9.10
CA GLY A 97 1.38 2.81 -9.92
C GLY A 97 0.59 2.56 -11.19
N ASN A 98 0.51 3.60 -12.01
CA ASN A 98 -0.16 3.57 -13.30
C ASN A 98 0.74 4.20 -14.37
N LYS A 99 0.46 3.94 -15.64
CA LYS A 99 1.13 4.57 -16.78
C LYS A 99 0.16 5.37 -17.64
N LYS A 100 0.62 6.52 -18.14
CA LYS A 100 -0.16 7.36 -19.05
C LYS A 100 -0.57 6.59 -20.32
N GLN A 101 0.33 5.76 -20.85
CA GLN A 101 0.11 4.96 -22.05
C GLN A 101 -0.92 3.80 -21.85
N ALA A 102 -1.23 3.46 -20.61
CA ALA A 102 -2.28 2.50 -20.23
C ALA A 102 -3.55 3.19 -19.70
N THR A 103 -3.69 4.50 -19.95
CA THR A 103 -4.79 5.34 -19.46
C THR A 103 -5.47 5.99 -20.64
N VAL A 104 -6.77 5.82 -20.77
CA VAL A 104 -7.60 6.49 -21.81
C VAL A 104 -7.60 8.01 -21.58
N SER A 105 -7.46 8.75 -22.66
CA SER A 105 -7.50 10.22 -22.65
C SER A 105 -8.14 10.73 -23.95
N PRO A 106 -8.38 12.05 -24.11
CA PRO A 106 -8.82 12.62 -25.39
C PRO A 106 -7.89 12.30 -26.56
N GLU A 107 -6.58 12.12 -26.28
CA GLU A 107 -5.54 11.85 -27.29
C GLU A 107 -5.23 10.34 -27.45
N LEU A 108 -5.75 9.49 -26.55
CA LEU A 108 -5.46 8.05 -26.53
C LEU A 108 -6.73 7.27 -26.19
N ASP A 109 -7.39 6.73 -27.18
CA ASP A 109 -8.58 5.90 -26.99
C ASP A 109 -8.23 4.47 -26.54
N PHE A 110 -9.27 3.72 -26.15
CA PHE A 110 -9.11 2.35 -25.64
C PHE A 110 -8.46 1.39 -26.65
N PHE A 111 -8.75 1.54 -27.94
CA PHE A 111 -8.30 0.61 -28.97
C PHE A 111 -6.80 0.78 -29.31
N HIS A 112 -6.20 1.91 -28.91
CA HIS A 112 -4.81 2.25 -29.16
C HIS A 112 -3.96 2.27 -27.88
N LEU A 113 -4.47 1.78 -26.75
CA LEU A 113 -3.69 1.63 -25.52
C LEU A 113 -2.45 0.75 -25.76
N ASP A 114 -1.34 1.16 -25.18
CA ASP A 114 -0.10 0.40 -25.23
C ASP A 114 -0.21 -0.86 -24.36
N VAL A 115 -0.18 -2.04 -24.97
CA VAL A 115 -0.31 -3.33 -24.29
C VAL A 115 0.88 -3.60 -23.36
N ASP A 116 2.08 -3.14 -23.68
CA ASP A 116 3.24 -3.33 -22.79
C ASP A 116 3.17 -2.39 -21.58
N ALA A 117 2.65 -1.18 -21.75
CA ALA A 117 2.30 -0.32 -20.61
C ALA A 117 1.19 -0.94 -19.74
N PHE A 118 0.18 -1.57 -20.36
CA PHE A 118 -0.88 -2.30 -19.63
C PHE A 118 -0.28 -3.44 -18.81
N LYS A 119 0.54 -4.30 -19.41
CA LYS A 119 1.24 -5.38 -18.71
C LYS A 119 2.10 -4.87 -17.56
N TRP A 120 2.86 -3.80 -17.81
CA TRP A 120 3.70 -3.20 -16.77
C TRP A 120 2.90 -2.75 -15.54
N VAL A 121 1.69 -2.17 -15.75
CA VAL A 121 0.80 -1.80 -14.63
C VAL A 121 0.38 -3.03 -13.83
N PHE A 122 0.03 -4.13 -14.52
CA PHE A 122 -0.29 -5.39 -13.85
C PHE A 122 0.93 -5.97 -13.12
N ASP A 123 2.08 -6.02 -13.78
CA ASP A 123 3.31 -6.55 -13.18
C ASP A 123 3.67 -5.79 -11.92
N LEU A 124 3.71 -4.46 -11.98
CA LEU A 124 4.08 -3.67 -10.81
C LEU A 124 3.09 -3.86 -9.64
N ASN A 125 1.79 -3.77 -9.91
CA ASN A 125 0.78 -3.78 -8.84
C ASN A 125 0.46 -5.20 -8.33
N VAL A 126 0.43 -6.21 -9.22
CA VAL A 126 0.02 -7.58 -8.87
C VAL A 126 1.24 -8.47 -8.68
N THR A 127 2.05 -8.66 -9.73
CA THR A 127 3.23 -9.53 -9.67
C THR A 127 4.21 -9.05 -8.60
N GLY A 128 4.40 -7.73 -8.45
CA GLY A 128 5.23 -7.16 -7.39
C GLY A 128 4.75 -7.52 -5.99
N ALA A 129 3.45 -7.40 -5.70
CA ALA A 129 2.88 -7.78 -4.41
C ALA A 129 2.99 -9.29 -4.16
N VAL A 130 2.76 -10.11 -5.19
CA VAL A 130 2.88 -11.58 -5.12
C VAL A 130 4.32 -12.00 -4.86
N LEU A 131 5.29 -11.52 -5.64
CA LEU A 131 6.71 -11.86 -5.46
C LEU A 131 7.23 -11.40 -4.09
N THR A 132 6.89 -10.19 -3.66
CA THR A 132 7.28 -9.69 -2.34
C THR A 132 6.68 -10.59 -1.23
N THR A 133 5.40 -10.98 -1.38
CA THR A 133 4.76 -11.89 -0.42
C THR A 133 5.39 -13.29 -0.45
N MET A 134 5.82 -13.80 -1.60
CA MET A 134 6.55 -15.08 -1.68
C MET A 134 7.86 -15.02 -0.87
N VAL A 135 8.64 -13.95 -1.00
CA VAL A 135 9.97 -13.83 -0.38
C VAL A 135 9.87 -13.54 1.12
N PHE A 136 9.10 -12.55 1.52
CA PHE A 136 8.97 -12.15 2.92
C PHE A 136 7.93 -12.97 3.67
N GLY A 137 6.88 -13.42 2.99
CA GLY A 137 5.86 -14.30 3.56
C GLY A 137 6.38 -15.68 3.94
N GLU A 138 7.39 -16.19 3.22
CA GLU A 138 8.10 -17.42 3.63
C GLU A 138 8.75 -17.27 5.02
N LEU A 139 9.32 -16.09 5.32
CA LEU A 139 9.88 -15.81 6.64
C LEU A 139 8.77 -15.74 7.70
N LEU A 140 7.65 -15.07 7.41
CA LEU A 140 6.49 -15.04 8.32
C LEU A 140 5.95 -16.45 8.58
N ALA A 141 5.88 -17.30 7.55
CA ALA A 141 5.45 -18.69 7.68
C ALA A 141 6.40 -19.51 8.58
N LYS A 142 7.71 -19.35 8.43
CA LYS A 142 8.72 -19.98 9.29
C LYS A 142 8.65 -19.48 10.74
N GLN A 143 8.35 -18.20 10.96
CA GLN A 143 8.15 -17.62 12.28
C GLN A 143 6.83 -18.06 12.93
N GLY A 144 5.85 -18.50 12.13
CA GLY A 144 4.52 -18.89 12.58
C GLY A 144 3.60 -17.73 12.98
N THR A 145 3.99 -16.49 12.72
CA THR A 145 3.21 -15.28 13.03
C THR A 145 3.60 -14.13 12.10
N GLY A 146 2.67 -13.22 11.85
CA GLY A 146 2.94 -12.01 11.08
C GLY A 146 1.71 -11.40 10.43
N ASN A 147 1.93 -10.29 9.77
CA ASN A 147 0.91 -9.48 9.11
C ASN A 147 1.33 -9.10 7.71
N VAL A 148 0.46 -9.27 6.74
CA VAL A 148 0.63 -8.73 5.39
C VAL A 148 -0.47 -7.71 5.14
N ILE A 149 -0.11 -6.51 4.70
CA ILE A 149 -1.03 -5.45 4.34
C ILE A 149 -0.79 -5.05 2.89
N ASN A 150 -1.77 -5.23 2.05
CA ASN A 150 -1.73 -4.83 0.66
C ASN A 150 -2.35 -3.44 0.48
N ILE A 151 -1.75 -2.61 -0.37
CA ILE A 151 -2.35 -1.33 -0.76
C ILE A 151 -3.18 -1.57 -2.02
N ALA A 152 -4.49 -1.76 -1.81
CA ALA A 152 -5.49 -1.83 -2.85
C ALA A 152 -5.88 -0.41 -3.35
N SER A 153 -7.11 -0.17 -3.66
CA SER A 153 -7.68 1.12 -4.04
C SER A 153 -9.20 1.04 -3.99
N MET A 154 -9.90 2.17 -3.86
CA MET A 154 -11.32 2.21 -4.12
C MET A 154 -11.68 1.72 -5.54
N ALA A 155 -10.73 1.75 -6.48
CA ALA A 155 -10.85 1.14 -7.80
C ALA A 155 -11.08 -0.38 -7.79
N THR A 156 -10.84 -1.04 -6.67
CA THR A 156 -11.18 -2.44 -6.41
C THR A 156 -12.70 -2.68 -6.42
N TYR A 157 -13.46 -1.75 -5.86
CA TYR A 157 -14.93 -1.86 -5.72
C TYR A 157 -15.66 -1.34 -6.95
N HIS A 158 -15.15 -0.24 -7.53
CA HIS A 158 -15.75 0.41 -8.69
C HIS A 158 -14.68 0.87 -9.67
N PRO A 159 -14.80 0.53 -10.97
CA PRO A 159 -13.82 0.94 -11.96
C PRO A 159 -13.81 2.46 -12.11
N LEU A 160 -12.62 3.02 -12.12
CA LEU A 160 -12.40 4.42 -12.51
C LEU A 160 -12.48 4.56 -14.02
N THR A 161 -13.03 5.66 -14.51
CA THR A 161 -13.45 5.88 -15.89
C THR A 161 -12.36 5.59 -16.94
N ASN A 162 -11.09 5.90 -16.68
CA ASN A 162 -10.04 5.91 -17.70
C ASN A 162 -8.90 4.92 -17.46
N THR A 163 -8.86 4.24 -16.33
CA THR A 163 -7.66 3.51 -15.86
C THR A 163 -7.90 2.02 -15.82
N VAL A 164 -8.22 1.41 -16.98
CA VAL A 164 -8.61 -0.01 -17.07
C VAL A 164 -7.56 -0.97 -16.50
N ALA A 165 -6.29 -0.77 -16.82
CA ALA A 165 -5.20 -1.60 -16.31
C ALA A 165 -5.08 -1.52 -14.79
N TYR A 166 -5.09 -0.30 -14.25
CA TYR A 166 -5.00 -0.07 -12.82
C TYR A 166 -6.18 -0.65 -12.05
N CYS A 167 -7.42 -0.45 -12.54
CA CYS A 167 -8.62 -1.00 -11.90
C CYS A 167 -8.57 -2.53 -11.85
N GLY A 168 -8.24 -3.17 -12.97
CA GLY A 168 -8.08 -4.62 -13.03
C GLY A 168 -6.99 -5.13 -12.08
N ALA A 169 -5.85 -4.45 -12.03
CA ALA A 169 -4.76 -4.81 -11.13
C ALA A 169 -5.16 -4.66 -9.65
N LYS A 170 -5.85 -3.59 -9.26
CA LYS A 170 -6.27 -3.39 -7.87
C LYS A 170 -7.39 -4.35 -7.44
N ALA A 171 -8.28 -4.75 -8.35
CA ALA A 171 -9.23 -5.84 -8.12
C ALA A 171 -8.50 -7.18 -7.89
N ALA A 172 -7.45 -7.47 -8.68
CA ALA A 172 -6.63 -8.66 -8.50
C ALA A 172 -5.89 -8.65 -7.14
N VAL A 173 -5.37 -7.50 -6.69
CA VAL A 173 -4.73 -7.36 -5.37
C VAL A 173 -5.72 -7.65 -4.23
N ALA A 174 -6.97 -7.22 -4.34
CA ALA A 174 -8.00 -7.52 -3.34
C ALA A 174 -8.29 -9.03 -3.27
N ASN A 175 -8.51 -9.67 -4.42
CA ASN A 175 -8.72 -11.12 -4.48
C ASN A 175 -7.50 -11.90 -3.96
N PHE A 176 -6.29 -11.47 -4.31
CA PHE A 176 -5.05 -12.03 -3.78
C PHE A 176 -4.97 -11.91 -2.25
N THR A 177 -5.43 -10.80 -1.67
CA THR A 177 -5.50 -10.60 -0.21
C THR A 177 -6.37 -11.65 0.46
N GLU A 178 -7.58 -11.86 -0.05
CA GLU A 178 -8.53 -12.84 0.48
C GLU A 178 -8.00 -14.27 0.34
N TRP A 179 -7.46 -14.59 -0.83
CA TRP A 179 -6.87 -15.91 -1.10
C TRP A 179 -5.69 -16.20 -0.16
N MET A 180 -4.74 -15.25 -0.02
CA MET A 180 -3.56 -15.43 0.84
C MET A 180 -3.92 -15.53 2.32
N ALA A 181 -4.92 -14.78 2.80
CA ALA A 181 -5.41 -14.87 4.17
C ALA A 181 -5.86 -16.31 4.50
N THR A 182 -6.64 -16.91 3.61
CA THR A 182 -7.09 -18.29 3.74
C THR A 182 -5.93 -19.28 3.63
N HIS A 183 -5.07 -19.08 2.62
CA HIS A 183 -3.97 -19.99 2.32
C HIS A 183 -2.95 -20.06 3.46
N PHE A 184 -2.54 -18.91 4.02
CA PHE A 184 -1.63 -18.90 5.17
C PHE A 184 -2.21 -19.63 6.38
N ASN A 185 -3.48 -19.40 6.70
CA ASN A 185 -4.10 -20.01 7.86
C ASN A 185 -4.35 -21.52 7.72
N GLN A 186 -4.59 -22.00 6.50
CA GLN A 186 -4.80 -23.43 6.26
C GLN A 186 -3.50 -24.22 6.15
N ASN A 187 -2.42 -23.62 5.65
CA ASN A 187 -1.22 -24.37 5.27
C ASN A 187 0.02 -24.05 6.12
N TYR A 188 0.07 -22.90 6.80
CA TYR A 188 1.27 -22.49 7.55
C TYR A 188 0.97 -22.14 9.00
N SER A 189 0.22 -21.07 9.28
CA SER A 189 -0.10 -20.68 10.64
C SER A 189 -1.39 -19.87 10.75
N LYS A 190 -2.20 -20.17 11.76
CA LYS A 190 -3.41 -19.43 12.09
C LYS A 190 -3.15 -18.02 12.67
N ASN A 191 -1.88 -17.71 12.98
CA ASN A 191 -1.47 -16.44 13.54
C ASN A 191 -0.91 -15.48 12.47
N ILE A 192 -0.99 -15.83 11.19
CA ILE A 192 -0.64 -14.93 10.09
C ILE A 192 -1.91 -14.34 9.54
N ARG A 193 -1.96 -13.01 9.43
CA ARG A 193 -3.10 -12.28 8.89
C ARG A 193 -2.72 -11.57 7.60
N VAL A 194 -3.64 -11.51 6.66
CA VAL A 194 -3.45 -10.78 5.39
C VAL A 194 -4.68 -9.91 5.18
N ASN A 195 -4.48 -8.61 5.09
CA ASN A 195 -5.55 -7.64 4.85
C ASN A 195 -5.11 -6.60 3.81
N ALA A 196 -6.01 -5.76 3.39
CA ALA A 196 -5.71 -4.62 2.52
C ALA A 196 -6.42 -3.36 3.02
N ILE A 197 -5.84 -2.20 2.74
CA ILE A 197 -6.55 -0.94 2.73
C ILE A 197 -6.84 -0.54 1.28
N ALA A 198 -7.97 0.12 1.05
CA ALA A 198 -8.39 0.62 -0.25
C ALA A 198 -8.54 2.16 -0.17
N PRO A 199 -7.45 2.92 -0.42
CA PRO A 199 -7.48 4.37 -0.40
C PRO A 199 -8.45 4.94 -1.44
N GLY A 200 -9.15 6.01 -1.07
CA GLY A 200 -9.88 6.88 -1.96
C GLY A 200 -8.97 7.90 -2.67
N PHE A 201 -9.55 9.04 -3.02
CA PHE A 201 -8.80 10.13 -3.60
C PHE A 201 -8.11 10.96 -2.52
N LEU A 202 -6.80 10.81 -2.42
CA LEU A 202 -5.94 11.58 -1.53
C LEU A 202 -5.37 12.78 -2.29
N LEU A 203 -5.25 13.91 -1.62
CA LEU A 203 -4.55 15.06 -2.19
C LEU A 203 -3.07 14.98 -1.85
N THR A 204 -2.23 14.87 -2.87
CA THR A 204 -0.78 14.76 -2.72
C THR A 204 -0.08 15.79 -3.60
N THR A 205 1.18 16.10 -3.31
CA THR A 205 1.99 16.98 -4.16
C THR A 205 2.11 16.45 -5.58
N GLN A 206 2.02 15.13 -5.79
CA GLN A 206 2.13 14.49 -7.10
C GLN A 206 0.85 14.61 -7.94
N ASN A 207 -0.32 14.75 -7.32
CA ASN A 207 -1.60 14.79 -8.05
C ASN A 207 -2.38 16.10 -7.88
N LYS A 208 -1.86 17.05 -7.10
CA LYS A 208 -2.54 18.31 -6.82
C LYS A 208 -2.96 19.04 -8.10
N PHE A 209 -2.09 19.08 -9.10
CA PHE A 209 -2.37 19.71 -10.39
C PHE A 209 -3.54 19.07 -11.17
N LEU A 210 -3.85 17.80 -10.91
CA LEU A 210 -5.01 17.11 -11.50
C LEU A 210 -6.32 17.43 -10.77
N MET A 211 -6.24 17.83 -9.51
CA MET A 211 -7.39 17.99 -8.62
C MET A 211 -7.73 19.43 -8.32
N GLN A 212 -6.71 20.30 -8.28
CA GLN A 212 -6.85 21.72 -7.95
C GLN A 212 -6.12 22.60 -8.97
N LYS A 213 -6.72 23.76 -9.25
CA LYS A 213 -6.08 24.85 -10.00
C LYS A 213 -5.07 25.56 -9.10
N GLU A 214 -4.30 26.50 -9.68
CA GLU A 214 -3.30 27.28 -8.94
C GLU A 214 -3.91 28.12 -7.80
N ASP A 215 -5.15 28.59 -7.98
CA ASP A 215 -5.91 29.35 -6.97
C ASP A 215 -6.52 28.47 -5.87
N GLY A 216 -6.29 27.15 -5.92
CA GLY A 216 -6.82 26.18 -4.97
C GLY A 216 -8.26 25.70 -5.26
N THR A 217 -8.94 26.28 -6.25
CA THR A 217 -10.27 25.78 -6.65
C THR A 217 -10.16 24.44 -7.36
N PRO A 218 -11.19 23.57 -7.25
CA PRO A 218 -11.16 22.28 -7.93
C PRO A 218 -11.07 22.41 -9.46
N THR A 219 -10.33 21.52 -10.08
CA THR A 219 -10.48 21.27 -11.53
C THR A 219 -11.80 20.55 -11.79
N ASP A 220 -12.24 20.42 -13.05
CA ASP A 220 -13.44 19.64 -13.39
C ASP A 220 -13.35 18.19 -12.89
N ARG A 221 -12.16 17.59 -12.94
CA ARG A 221 -11.91 16.28 -12.38
C ARG A 221 -12.01 16.31 -10.86
N GLY A 222 -11.38 17.29 -10.23
CA GLY A 222 -11.43 17.49 -8.79
C GLY A 222 -12.86 17.66 -8.28
N GLN A 223 -13.67 18.48 -8.97
CA GLN A 223 -15.06 18.69 -8.61
C GLN A 223 -15.90 17.40 -8.70
N ARG A 224 -15.68 16.58 -9.75
CA ARG A 224 -16.35 15.29 -9.86
C ARG A 224 -15.99 14.33 -8.71
N VAL A 225 -14.71 14.33 -8.30
CA VAL A 225 -14.26 13.54 -7.14
C VAL A 225 -14.93 14.02 -5.86
N LEU A 226 -14.96 15.33 -5.62
CA LEU A 226 -15.61 15.92 -4.43
C LEU A 226 -17.10 15.62 -4.40
N ASN A 227 -17.79 15.77 -5.52
CA ASN A 227 -19.24 15.45 -5.62
C ASN A 227 -19.53 13.97 -5.36
N LYS A 228 -18.59 13.07 -5.65
CA LYS A 228 -18.71 11.63 -5.44
C LYS A 228 -18.25 11.20 -4.04
N THR A 229 -17.56 12.05 -3.30
CA THR A 229 -17.08 11.76 -1.95
C THR A 229 -18.04 12.37 -0.93
N PRO A 230 -18.82 11.57 -0.17
CA PRO A 230 -19.81 12.10 0.78
C PRO A 230 -19.22 13.01 1.88
N MET A 231 -17.96 12.75 2.28
CA MET A 231 -17.27 13.64 3.23
C MET A 231 -16.88 15.01 2.63
N GLY A 232 -17.12 15.26 1.33
CA GLY A 232 -16.97 16.55 0.67
C GLY A 232 -15.54 17.08 0.56
N ARG A 233 -14.53 16.22 0.78
CA ARG A 233 -13.11 16.57 0.69
C ARG A 233 -12.26 15.44 0.12
N TYR A 234 -11.05 15.76 -0.26
CA TYR A 234 -10.01 14.76 -0.47
C TYR A 234 -9.52 14.23 0.88
N GLY A 235 -9.02 13.00 0.89
CA GLY A 235 -8.29 12.49 2.04
C GLY A 235 -6.85 13.03 2.07
N ASP A 236 -6.27 13.06 3.26
CA ASP A 236 -4.87 13.32 3.46
C ASP A 236 -4.10 12.00 3.55
N PRO A 237 -2.85 11.93 3.05
CA PRO A 237 -2.03 10.70 3.13
C PRO A 237 -1.89 10.16 4.57
N GLU A 238 -1.88 11.03 5.56
CA GLU A 238 -1.78 10.71 6.99
C GLU A 238 -2.96 9.87 7.48
N GLU A 239 -4.13 10.02 6.87
CA GLU A 239 -5.32 9.24 7.23
C GLU A 239 -5.20 7.74 6.89
N MET A 240 -4.23 7.38 6.05
CA MET A 240 -3.94 5.98 5.72
C MET A 240 -3.18 5.26 6.84
N ALA A 241 -2.46 5.98 7.68
CA ALA A 241 -1.63 5.38 8.73
C ALA A 241 -2.47 4.77 9.87
N GLY A 242 -3.56 5.41 10.27
CA GLY A 242 -4.43 4.91 11.35
C GLY A 242 -4.95 3.49 11.11
N PRO A 243 -5.64 3.21 9.99
CA PRO A 243 -6.08 1.86 9.64
C PRO A 243 -4.94 0.84 9.54
N VAL A 244 -3.78 1.23 9.01
CA VAL A 244 -2.61 0.35 8.91
C VAL A 244 -2.08 0.00 10.31
N ILE A 245 -1.90 0.97 11.20
CA ILE A 245 -1.46 0.74 12.58
C ILE A 245 -2.45 -0.16 13.32
N TRP A 246 -3.75 0.07 13.17
CA TRP A 246 -4.77 -0.80 13.72
C TRP A 246 -4.65 -2.23 13.21
N LEU A 247 -4.53 -2.42 11.89
CA LEU A 247 -4.35 -3.74 11.29
C LEU A 247 -3.07 -4.45 11.77
N CYS A 248 -2.00 -3.72 12.09
CA CYS A 248 -0.76 -4.27 12.63
C CYS A 248 -0.91 -4.70 14.10
N SER A 249 -1.87 -4.16 14.82
CA SER A 249 -2.01 -4.35 16.28
C SER A 249 -2.84 -5.57 16.66
N GLU A 250 -2.80 -5.94 17.95
CA GLU A 250 -3.63 -6.98 18.55
C GLU A 250 -5.13 -6.62 18.54
N ALA A 251 -5.47 -5.31 18.44
CA ALA A 251 -6.85 -4.86 18.31
C ALA A 251 -7.54 -5.39 17.04
N ALA A 252 -6.76 -5.75 16.01
CA ALA A 252 -7.24 -6.35 14.76
C ALA A 252 -7.01 -7.87 14.70
N SER A 253 -6.79 -8.56 15.81
CA SER A 253 -6.39 -9.97 15.85
C SER A 253 -7.40 -10.95 15.20
N PHE A 254 -8.65 -10.56 15.01
CA PHE A 254 -9.67 -11.36 14.31
C PHE A 254 -10.04 -10.80 12.94
N VAL A 255 -9.26 -9.82 12.43
CA VAL A 255 -9.46 -9.23 11.09
C VAL A 255 -8.47 -9.92 10.12
N ASN A 256 -9.00 -10.69 9.19
CA ASN A 256 -8.23 -11.44 8.20
C ASN A 256 -9.00 -11.55 6.89
N GLY A 257 -8.35 -11.32 5.77
CA GLY A 257 -8.96 -11.31 4.44
C GLY A 257 -9.77 -10.05 4.12
N ALA A 258 -9.72 -9.02 4.97
CA ALA A 258 -10.50 -7.81 4.77
C ALA A 258 -9.81 -6.85 3.78
N VAL A 259 -10.62 -6.22 2.93
CA VAL A 259 -10.23 -5.06 2.12
C VAL A 259 -11.00 -3.86 2.65
N ILE A 260 -10.30 -2.91 3.27
CA ILE A 260 -10.92 -1.84 4.06
C ILE A 260 -10.91 -0.53 3.28
N PRO A 261 -12.08 0.01 2.88
CA PRO A 261 -12.14 1.34 2.26
C PRO A 261 -11.69 2.43 3.24
N VAL A 262 -10.80 3.32 2.77
CA VAL A 262 -10.39 4.54 3.46
C VAL A 262 -10.54 5.68 2.46
N ASP A 263 -11.79 6.06 2.17
CA ASP A 263 -12.13 6.79 0.96
C ASP A 263 -13.18 7.91 1.14
N GLY A 264 -13.52 8.26 2.38
CA GLY A 264 -14.51 9.30 2.67
C GLY A 264 -15.93 8.95 2.19
N GLY A 265 -16.21 7.65 2.01
CA GLY A 265 -17.51 7.13 1.54
C GLY A 265 -17.64 7.07 0.02
N PHE A 266 -16.56 7.34 -0.72
CA PHE A 266 -16.59 7.35 -2.19
C PHE A 266 -17.13 6.06 -2.80
N SER A 267 -16.68 4.89 -2.34
CA SER A 267 -17.11 3.59 -2.85
C SER A 267 -18.55 3.21 -2.44
N SER A 268 -19.06 3.82 -1.38
CA SER A 268 -20.41 3.53 -0.87
C SER A 268 -21.50 4.42 -1.46
N PHE A 269 -21.12 5.52 -2.15
CA PHE A 269 -22.08 6.52 -2.63
C PHE A 269 -22.58 6.24 -4.04
N TRP A 270 -23.88 5.99 -4.19
CA TRP A 270 -24.55 5.70 -5.46
C TRP A 270 -25.17 6.92 -6.13
N GLY A 271 -25.15 8.08 -5.48
CA GLY A 271 -25.62 9.34 -6.06
C GLY A 271 -27.14 9.57 -6.02
N ILE A 272 -27.85 8.81 -5.17
CA ILE A 272 -29.31 8.95 -4.93
C ILE A 272 -29.57 9.14 -3.45
#